data_9468688dbbf0e4ba831186ed8f1fb1da
#
_entry.id   9468688dbbf0e4ba831186ed8f1fb1da
#
_cell.length_a   1.000
_cell.length_b   1.000
_cell.length_c   1.000
_cell.angle_alpha   90.00
_cell.angle_beta   90.00
_cell.angle_gamma   90.00
#
_symmetry.space_group_name_H-M   'P 1'
#
loop_
_entity.id
_entity.type
_entity.pdbx_description
1 polymer ?
#
loop_
_entity_poly.entity_id
_entity_poly.type
_entity_poly.pdbx_seq_one_letter_code
_entity_poly.pdbx_strand_id
1 'polypeptide(L)'
;MEEVARMYGYENFEAEPITTSFDGAINQLDKDLERHIKEYLAVRCGMQEIFSYPWMEESYVNAILQSTDGILALSTPPSPLERFIRASLLPNLCRAVAKNERYYGDFAIFETAQVFRDENYTAPYDEREKLPSQRKNVAGAFVSAGKDVTGLFRRAKGVVEMMPRYTHMEPYSFRQVSKPVWADEVVWLNIYLGEEYIGDLALLSKRVSMACGIKNVNVMLFQLDQDALIPLRSRTNSFRHLAEYPMTDYDISLLLDGQVKWADVAQTIGGIKNPLLHGAAFVDEYRGKQVPEGKKSLTARLTIGSAEKTLTSAEIEEVANSVLKKLAKRFGAELRSR
;
A
#
# COMPACT_ATOMS: atom_id res chain seq x y z
N MET A 1 0.02 -2.74 46.71
CA MET A 1 -0.31 -1.46 47.40
C MET A 1 -1.79 -1.15 47.40
N GLU A 2 -2.52 -1.39 46.31
CA GLU A 2 -3.97 -1.14 46.22
C GLU A 2 -4.78 -1.85 47.32
N GLU A 3 -4.52 -3.14 47.58
CA GLU A 3 -5.22 -3.90 48.65
C GLU A 3 -5.01 -3.29 50.04
N VAL A 4 -3.83 -2.76 50.31
CA VAL A 4 -3.55 -2.09 51.59
C VAL A 4 -4.31 -0.77 51.68
N ALA A 5 -4.33 0.02 50.59
CA ALA A 5 -5.09 1.27 50.55
C ALA A 5 -6.61 1.05 50.70
N ARG A 6 -7.11 -0.05 50.07
CA ARG A 6 -8.52 -0.43 50.23
C ARG A 6 -8.90 -0.81 51.67
N MET A 7 -7.99 -1.54 52.35
CA MET A 7 -8.24 -1.91 53.75
C MET A 7 -8.07 -0.75 54.71
N TYR A 8 -7.20 0.21 54.39
CA TYR A 8 -7.05 1.44 55.19
C TYR A 8 -8.21 2.42 55.00
N GLY A 9 -8.88 2.37 53.84
CA GLY A 9 -9.94 3.26 53.42
C GLY A 9 -9.44 4.42 52.57
N TYR A 10 -9.97 4.56 51.36
CA TYR A 10 -9.58 5.62 50.42
C TYR A 10 -9.89 7.00 50.95
N GLU A 11 -10.89 7.13 51.82
CA GLU A 11 -11.28 8.35 52.50
C GLU A 11 -10.22 8.89 53.48
N ASN A 12 -9.28 8.07 53.87
CA ASN A 12 -8.18 8.44 54.75
C ASN A 12 -6.97 9.03 54.02
N PHE A 13 -7.01 9.11 52.68
CA PHE A 13 -5.96 9.75 51.88
C PHE A 13 -6.41 11.15 51.48
N GLU A 14 -5.53 12.14 51.72
CA GLU A 14 -5.72 13.47 51.17
C GLU A 14 -5.48 13.46 49.66
N ALA A 15 -6.33 14.15 48.90
CA ALA A 15 -6.16 14.31 47.46
C ALA A 15 -5.09 15.34 47.21
N GLU A 16 -3.90 14.90 46.73
CA GLU A 16 -2.83 15.78 46.31
C GLU A 16 -2.87 15.97 44.78
N PRO A 17 -2.84 17.21 44.28
CA PRO A 17 -2.75 17.44 42.84
C PRO A 17 -1.38 16.97 42.34
N ILE A 18 -1.37 16.24 41.23
CA ILE A 18 -0.15 15.85 40.56
C ILE A 18 0.50 17.10 39.97
N THR A 19 1.68 17.45 40.49
CA THR A 19 2.50 18.56 39.97
C THR A 19 3.53 17.95 39.00
N THR A 20 3.50 18.36 37.74
CA THR A 20 4.50 17.98 36.75
C THR A 20 4.94 19.19 35.94
N SER A 21 6.17 19.19 35.47
CA SER A 21 6.64 20.16 34.49
C SER A 21 6.47 19.58 33.06
N PHE A 22 6.03 20.41 32.14
CA PHE A 22 5.96 20.08 30.73
C PHE A 22 7.20 20.65 30.03
N ASP A 23 8.28 19.88 29.99
CA ASP A 23 9.57 20.32 29.45
C ASP A 23 9.65 20.26 27.91
N GLY A 24 8.53 20.06 27.24
CA GLY A 24 8.41 20.03 25.79
C GLY A 24 7.53 18.88 25.29
N ALA A 25 7.06 19.00 24.09
CA ALA A 25 6.27 17.96 23.44
C ALA A 25 7.20 16.82 22.96
N ILE A 26 6.90 15.60 23.38
CA ILE A 26 7.55 14.41 22.83
C ILE A 26 6.94 14.15 21.45
N ASN A 27 7.75 14.26 20.41
CA ASN A 27 7.33 13.92 19.05
C ASN A 27 7.28 12.39 18.87
N GLN A 28 6.08 11.82 18.79
CA GLN A 28 5.87 10.40 18.58
C GLN A 28 5.63 10.12 17.10
N LEU A 29 6.70 9.99 16.32
CA LEU A 29 6.66 9.81 14.87
C LEU A 29 5.82 8.60 14.43
N ASP A 30 5.85 7.51 15.22
CA ASP A 30 5.06 6.30 15.00
C ASP A 30 3.55 6.56 15.11
N LYS A 31 3.14 7.35 16.12
CA LYS A 31 1.73 7.72 16.34
C LYS A 31 1.23 8.70 15.29
N ASP A 32 2.06 9.64 14.89
CA ASP A 32 1.72 10.57 13.82
C ASP A 32 1.56 9.87 12.48
N LEU A 33 2.45 8.93 12.15
CA LEU A 33 2.35 8.12 10.96
C LEU A 33 1.07 7.27 10.97
N GLU A 34 0.79 6.57 12.07
CA GLU A 34 -0.43 5.78 12.23
C GLU A 34 -1.69 6.62 12.02
N ARG A 35 -1.75 7.80 12.63
CA ARG A 35 -2.87 8.73 12.48
C ARG A 35 -3.06 9.16 11.03
N HIS A 36 -2.01 9.56 10.34
CA HIS A 36 -2.09 9.95 8.93
C HIS A 36 -2.55 8.80 8.02
N ILE A 37 -2.08 7.57 8.26
CA ILE A 37 -2.53 6.38 7.54
C ILE A 37 -4.02 6.14 7.77
N LYS A 38 -4.48 6.16 9.03
CA LYS A 38 -5.89 5.96 9.38
C LYS A 38 -6.80 7.05 8.79
N GLU A 39 -6.43 8.32 8.92
CA GLU A 39 -7.16 9.44 8.32
C GLU A 39 -7.25 9.30 6.79
N TYR A 40 -6.14 8.92 6.14
CA TYR A 40 -6.13 8.68 4.71
C TYR A 40 -7.08 7.55 4.31
N LEU A 41 -6.94 6.36 4.92
CA LEU A 41 -7.74 5.19 4.56
C LEU A 41 -9.23 5.39 4.89
N ALA A 42 -9.56 5.91 6.07
CA ALA A 42 -10.95 6.10 6.48
C ALA A 42 -11.61 7.29 5.77
N VAL A 43 -11.01 8.47 5.82
CA VAL A 43 -11.67 9.70 5.40
C VAL A 43 -11.54 9.93 3.88
N ARG A 44 -10.36 9.65 3.30
CA ARG A 44 -10.13 9.89 1.88
C ARG A 44 -10.52 8.72 1.00
N CYS A 45 -10.29 7.49 1.47
CA CYS A 45 -10.55 6.29 0.68
C CYS A 45 -11.88 5.61 1.01
N GLY A 46 -12.59 6.05 2.09
CA GLY A 46 -13.87 5.49 2.50
C GLY A 46 -13.78 4.04 2.99
N MET A 47 -12.63 3.62 3.52
CA MET A 47 -12.47 2.31 4.11
C MET A 47 -12.94 2.32 5.57
N GLN A 48 -13.49 1.20 6.03
CA GLN A 48 -13.91 1.04 7.42
C GLN A 48 -12.78 0.43 8.25
N GLU A 49 -12.40 1.09 9.35
CA GLU A 49 -11.47 0.52 10.31
C GLU A 49 -12.14 -0.60 11.09
N ILE A 50 -11.44 -1.72 11.21
CA ILE A 50 -11.83 -2.84 12.07
C ILE A 50 -10.78 -3.09 13.14
N PHE A 51 -11.21 -3.68 14.23
CA PHE A 51 -10.33 -4.13 15.31
C PHE A 51 -10.55 -5.62 15.53
N SER A 52 -9.48 -6.39 15.33
CA SER A 52 -9.48 -7.81 15.63
C SER A 52 -8.70 -8.11 16.90
N TYR A 53 -9.03 -9.19 17.56
CA TYR A 53 -8.22 -9.72 18.66
C TYR A 53 -6.85 -10.18 18.13
N PRO A 54 -5.80 -10.16 18.97
CA PRO A 54 -4.46 -10.56 18.55
C PRO A 54 -4.30 -12.05 18.27
N TRP A 55 -5.26 -12.87 18.57
CA TRP A 55 -5.25 -14.30 18.27
C TRP A 55 -5.93 -14.61 16.94
N MET A 56 -5.47 -15.70 16.33
CA MET A 56 -5.93 -16.14 15.02
C MET A 56 -6.49 -17.56 15.11
N GLU A 57 -7.52 -17.81 14.33
CA GLU A 57 -8.04 -19.15 14.10
C GLU A 57 -7.12 -19.96 13.18
N GLU A 58 -6.78 -21.18 13.58
CA GLU A 58 -5.81 -22.03 12.88
C GLU A 58 -6.18 -22.29 11.41
N SER A 59 -7.47 -22.40 11.11
CA SER A 59 -7.96 -22.57 9.75
C SER A 59 -7.54 -21.44 8.80
N TYR A 60 -7.63 -20.18 9.26
CA TYR A 60 -7.22 -19.01 8.50
C TYR A 60 -5.69 -18.87 8.43
N VAL A 61 -4.99 -19.25 9.50
CA VAL A 61 -3.52 -19.29 9.49
C VAL A 61 -3.03 -20.25 8.41
N ASN A 62 -3.55 -21.48 8.41
CA ASN A 62 -3.19 -22.48 7.41
C ASN A 62 -3.58 -22.07 5.98
N ALA A 63 -4.72 -21.41 5.81
CA ALA A 63 -5.15 -20.94 4.49
C ALA A 63 -4.24 -19.84 3.92
N ILE A 64 -3.88 -18.84 4.74
CA ILE A 64 -3.17 -17.63 4.31
C ILE A 64 -1.65 -17.81 4.38
N LEU A 65 -1.12 -18.30 5.53
CA LEU A 65 0.32 -18.40 5.76
C LEU A 65 0.89 -19.76 5.35
N GLN A 66 0.03 -20.76 5.17
CA GLN A 66 0.36 -22.13 4.74
C GLN A 66 1.29 -22.91 5.69
N SER A 67 1.72 -22.31 6.80
CA SER A 67 2.48 -22.93 7.87
C SER A 67 2.20 -22.22 9.18
N THR A 68 2.33 -22.96 10.26
CA THR A 68 2.31 -22.46 11.64
C THR A 68 3.73 -22.35 12.22
N ASP A 69 4.75 -22.69 11.44
CA ASP A 69 6.14 -22.66 11.89
C ASP A 69 6.57 -21.22 12.23
N GLY A 70 7.20 -21.04 13.37
CA GLY A 70 7.63 -19.73 13.85
C GLY A 70 6.49 -18.80 14.30
N ILE A 71 5.24 -19.29 14.35
CA ILE A 71 4.12 -18.52 14.88
C ILE A 71 3.95 -18.84 16.37
N LEU A 72 3.91 -17.80 17.19
CA LEU A 72 3.72 -17.92 18.63
C LEU A 72 2.34 -18.49 18.96
N ALA A 73 2.32 -19.46 19.87
CA ALA A 73 1.08 -20.04 20.38
C ALA A 73 0.86 -19.64 21.85
N LEU A 74 -0.40 -19.36 22.20
CA LEU A 74 -0.80 -19.10 23.57
C LEU A 74 -0.83 -20.40 24.36
N SER A 75 -0.27 -20.39 25.58
CA SER A 75 -0.37 -21.51 26.51
C SER A 75 -1.79 -21.73 27.00
N THR A 76 -2.57 -20.65 27.15
CA THR A 76 -3.96 -20.67 27.57
C THR A 76 -4.79 -19.83 26.57
N PRO A 77 -5.18 -20.43 25.44
CA PRO A 77 -5.93 -19.72 24.42
C PRO A 77 -7.39 -19.49 24.84
N PRO A 78 -8.06 -18.42 24.35
CA PRO A 78 -9.46 -18.16 24.63
C PRO A 78 -10.40 -19.23 24.05
N SER A 79 -9.93 -19.92 23.00
CA SER A 79 -10.59 -21.04 22.35
C SER A 79 -9.55 -22.02 21.82
N PRO A 80 -9.81 -23.35 21.83
CA PRO A 80 -8.90 -24.33 21.20
C PRO A 80 -8.59 -24.04 19.73
N LEU A 81 -9.47 -23.34 19.02
CA LEU A 81 -9.31 -22.97 17.62
C LEU A 81 -8.50 -21.67 17.43
N GLU A 82 -8.39 -20.83 18.45
CA GLU A 82 -7.78 -19.50 18.40
C GLU A 82 -6.50 -19.45 19.25
N ARG A 83 -5.56 -20.34 18.98
CA ARG A 83 -4.36 -20.49 19.79
C ARG A 83 -3.14 -19.72 19.33
N PHE A 84 -3.13 -19.20 18.11
CA PHE A 84 -1.99 -18.51 17.55
C PHE A 84 -2.08 -17.00 17.74
N ILE A 85 -0.99 -16.35 18.14
CA ILE A 85 -0.88 -14.90 18.12
C ILE A 85 -0.57 -14.45 16.68
N ARG A 86 -1.18 -13.35 16.22
CA ARG A 86 -1.08 -12.89 14.85
C ARG A 86 0.35 -12.50 14.45
N ALA A 87 0.90 -13.22 13.48
CA ALA A 87 2.12 -12.90 12.77
C ALA A 87 1.86 -12.03 11.52
N SER A 88 0.58 -11.90 11.14
CA SER A 88 0.06 -11.10 10.04
C SER A 88 -1.37 -10.68 10.35
N LEU A 89 -1.84 -9.56 9.77
CA LEU A 89 -3.23 -9.11 9.90
C LEU A 89 -4.16 -9.80 8.90
N LEU A 90 -3.61 -10.41 7.85
CA LEU A 90 -4.40 -10.97 6.74
C LEU A 90 -5.34 -12.11 7.15
N PRO A 91 -4.98 -13.06 8.05
CA PRO A 91 -5.91 -14.09 8.51
C PRO A 91 -7.19 -13.51 9.14
N ASN A 92 -7.04 -12.53 10.03
CA ASN A 92 -8.18 -11.88 10.69
C ASN A 92 -9.00 -11.02 9.72
N LEU A 93 -8.36 -10.35 8.76
CA LEU A 93 -9.07 -9.64 7.68
C LEU A 93 -9.89 -10.60 6.82
N CYS A 94 -9.33 -11.74 6.40
CA CYS A 94 -10.07 -12.75 5.64
C CYS A 94 -11.26 -13.31 6.42
N ARG A 95 -11.10 -13.53 7.74
CA ARG A 95 -12.20 -13.90 8.63
C ARG A 95 -13.29 -12.84 8.68
N ALA A 96 -12.91 -11.56 8.74
CA ALA A 96 -13.85 -10.45 8.67
C ALA A 96 -14.59 -10.40 7.32
N VAL A 97 -13.88 -10.58 6.21
CA VAL A 97 -14.49 -10.66 4.87
C VAL A 97 -15.49 -11.82 4.79
N ALA A 98 -15.10 -13.04 5.19
CA ALA A 98 -15.96 -14.22 5.15
C ALA A 98 -17.26 -14.03 5.96
N LYS A 99 -17.20 -13.29 7.08
CA LYS A 99 -18.39 -12.98 7.89
C LYS A 99 -19.31 -11.94 7.28
N ASN A 100 -18.75 -11.01 6.46
CA ASN A 100 -19.49 -9.85 5.97
C ASN A 100 -19.95 -10.00 4.51
N GLU A 101 -19.33 -10.85 3.67
CA GLU A 101 -19.69 -11.00 2.24
C GLU A 101 -21.17 -11.36 2.00
N ARG A 102 -21.81 -11.99 2.98
CA ARG A 102 -23.25 -12.35 2.90
C ARG A 102 -24.19 -11.15 3.04
N TYR A 103 -23.68 -10.05 3.59
CA TYR A 103 -24.47 -8.82 3.81
C TYR A 103 -24.15 -7.73 2.81
N TYR A 104 -22.86 -7.69 2.36
CA TYR A 104 -22.34 -6.62 1.53
C TYR A 104 -21.55 -7.22 0.37
N GLY A 105 -21.95 -6.90 -0.85
CA GLY A 105 -21.23 -7.35 -2.07
C GLY A 105 -19.96 -6.52 -2.34
N ASP A 106 -19.99 -5.24 -1.96
CA ASP A 106 -18.90 -4.30 -2.20
C ASP A 106 -18.59 -3.53 -0.92
N PHE A 107 -17.37 -3.67 -0.40
CA PHE A 107 -16.90 -2.92 0.78
C PHE A 107 -15.37 -2.91 0.85
N ALA A 108 -14.83 -2.04 1.69
CA ALA A 108 -13.40 -2.02 1.97
C ALA A 108 -13.17 -1.82 3.47
N ILE A 109 -12.29 -2.64 4.04
CA ILE A 109 -11.94 -2.63 5.45
C ILE A 109 -10.43 -2.56 5.62
N PHE A 110 -9.96 -2.00 6.74
CA PHE A 110 -8.55 -2.01 7.11
C PHE A 110 -8.36 -2.15 8.61
N GLU A 111 -7.17 -2.57 8.99
CA GLU A 111 -6.74 -2.64 10.38
C GLU A 111 -5.30 -2.16 10.50
N THR A 112 -5.00 -1.41 11.54
CA THR A 112 -3.64 -1.06 11.96
C THR A 112 -3.40 -1.66 13.33
N ALA A 113 -2.45 -2.60 13.41
CA ALA A 113 -2.21 -3.31 14.66
C ALA A 113 -0.84 -3.98 14.72
N GLN A 114 -0.43 -4.36 15.92
CA GLN A 114 0.81 -5.08 16.15
C GLN A 114 0.70 -6.54 15.67
N VAL A 115 1.77 -7.02 15.05
CA VAL A 115 2.02 -8.43 14.75
C VAL A 115 3.22 -8.90 15.55
N PHE A 116 3.27 -10.20 15.84
CA PHE A 116 4.23 -10.78 16.76
C PHE A 116 5.05 -11.85 16.04
N ARG A 117 6.36 -11.88 16.31
CA ARG A 117 7.29 -12.85 15.74
C ARG A 117 8.04 -13.59 16.84
N ASP A 118 8.39 -14.83 16.57
CA ASP A 118 9.22 -15.65 17.47
C ASP A 118 10.71 -15.24 17.38
N GLU A 119 10.95 -13.94 17.52
CA GLU A 119 12.29 -13.38 17.65
C GLU A 119 12.42 -12.80 19.06
N ASN A 120 13.50 -13.10 19.75
CA ASN A 120 13.74 -12.53 21.08
C ASN A 120 13.90 -11.01 20.98
N TYR A 121 13.02 -10.30 21.63
CA TYR A 121 13.12 -8.85 21.83
C TYR A 121 13.51 -8.60 23.28
N THR A 122 14.58 -7.86 23.49
CA THR A 122 14.94 -7.36 24.83
C THR A 122 14.27 -6.03 25.04
N ALA A 123 13.42 -5.93 26.08
CA ALA A 123 12.77 -4.67 26.40
C ALA A 123 13.85 -3.59 26.71
N PRO A 124 13.69 -2.36 26.20
CA PRO A 124 14.70 -1.29 26.36
C PRO A 124 14.92 -0.87 27.83
N TYR A 125 14.05 -1.29 28.74
CA TYR A 125 14.10 -0.91 30.17
C TYR A 125 14.50 -2.04 31.12
N ASP A 126 14.44 -3.31 30.67
CA ASP A 126 14.85 -4.47 31.47
C ASP A 126 15.39 -5.58 30.55
N GLU A 127 16.71 -5.78 30.59
CA GLU A 127 17.40 -6.83 29.83
C GLU A 127 16.98 -8.24 30.23
N ARG A 128 16.31 -8.41 31.36
CA ARG A 128 15.81 -9.70 31.87
C ARG A 128 14.43 -10.04 31.33
N GLU A 129 13.68 -9.07 30.82
CA GLU A 129 12.34 -9.28 30.27
C GLU A 129 12.44 -9.58 28.78
N LYS A 130 12.24 -10.83 28.41
CA LYS A 130 12.23 -11.28 27.02
C LYS A 130 10.80 -11.29 26.49
N LEU A 131 10.48 -10.27 25.70
CA LEU A 131 9.22 -10.20 24.97
C LEU A 131 9.43 -10.66 23.52
N PRO A 132 8.41 -11.22 22.85
CA PRO A 132 8.47 -11.47 21.42
C PRO A 132 8.62 -10.16 20.64
N SER A 133 9.26 -10.22 19.49
CA SER A 133 9.36 -9.06 18.58
C SER A 133 7.96 -8.61 18.17
N GLN A 134 7.69 -7.32 18.30
CA GLN A 134 6.43 -6.69 17.95
C GLN A 134 6.66 -5.66 16.87
N ARG A 135 5.90 -5.78 15.77
CA ARG A 135 5.94 -4.82 14.67
C ARG A 135 4.53 -4.36 14.34
N LYS A 136 4.39 -3.08 14.07
CA LYS A 136 3.11 -2.53 13.66
C LYS A 136 2.94 -2.65 12.14
N ASN A 137 1.83 -3.25 11.74
CA ASN A 137 1.45 -3.38 10.34
C ASN A 137 0.13 -2.64 10.10
N VAL A 138 -0.04 -2.17 8.86
CA VAL A 138 -1.34 -1.78 8.32
C VAL A 138 -1.71 -2.76 7.21
N ALA A 139 -2.95 -3.24 7.23
CA ALA A 139 -3.46 -4.12 6.19
C ALA A 139 -4.90 -3.75 5.83
N GLY A 140 -5.30 -4.06 4.60
CA GLY A 140 -6.66 -3.82 4.17
C GLY A 140 -7.14 -4.81 3.11
N ALA A 141 -8.47 -4.88 3.00
CA ALA A 141 -9.18 -5.70 2.03
C ALA A 141 -10.16 -4.83 1.24
N PHE A 142 -10.09 -4.93 -0.08
CA PHE A 142 -11.10 -4.41 -0.99
C PHE A 142 -11.89 -5.60 -1.53
N VAL A 143 -13.19 -5.56 -1.34
CA VAL A 143 -14.10 -6.67 -1.64
C VAL A 143 -15.08 -6.23 -2.70
N SER A 144 -15.32 -7.07 -3.71
CA SER A 144 -16.33 -6.84 -4.74
C SER A 144 -16.95 -8.14 -5.25
N ALA A 145 -18.29 -8.17 -5.31
CA ALA A 145 -19.07 -9.22 -5.97
C ALA A 145 -19.09 -9.04 -7.50
N GLY A 146 -18.61 -7.90 -8.00
CA GLY A 146 -18.53 -7.62 -9.43
C GLY A 146 -17.52 -8.49 -10.16
N LYS A 147 -17.71 -8.65 -11.48
CA LYS A 147 -16.79 -9.39 -12.36
C LYS A 147 -15.56 -8.57 -12.78
N ASP A 148 -15.56 -7.27 -12.50
CA ASP A 148 -14.46 -6.36 -12.89
C ASP A 148 -13.30 -6.43 -11.89
N VAL A 149 -12.51 -7.50 -11.99
CA VAL A 149 -11.29 -7.67 -11.20
C VAL A 149 -10.25 -6.58 -11.52
N THR A 150 -10.21 -6.09 -12.76
CA THR A 150 -9.29 -5.03 -13.17
C THR A 150 -9.62 -3.71 -12.48
N GLY A 151 -10.89 -3.34 -12.41
CA GLY A 151 -11.34 -2.15 -11.66
C GLY A 151 -11.05 -2.29 -10.16
N LEU A 152 -11.28 -3.47 -9.58
CA LEU A 152 -10.96 -3.75 -8.19
C LEU A 152 -9.45 -3.60 -7.92
N PHE A 153 -8.60 -4.16 -8.80
CA PHE A 153 -7.14 -4.00 -8.72
C PHE A 153 -6.72 -2.54 -8.82
N ARG A 154 -7.24 -1.79 -9.80
CA ARG A 154 -6.92 -0.37 -9.99
C ARG A 154 -7.30 0.46 -8.76
N ARG A 155 -8.47 0.18 -8.16
CA ARG A 155 -8.91 0.84 -6.93
C ARG A 155 -7.95 0.55 -5.78
N ALA A 156 -7.66 -0.72 -5.51
CA ALA A 156 -6.77 -1.11 -4.41
C ALA A 156 -5.35 -0.57 -4.61
N LYS A 157 -4.80 -0.72 -5.82
CA LYS A 157 -3.47 -0.18 -6.15
C LYS A 157 -3.43 1.34 -6.02
N GLY A 158 -4.45 2.05 -6.51
CA GLY A 158 -4.52 3.51 -6.43
C GLY A 158 -4.53 4.01 -4.98
N VAL A 159 -5.24 3.32 -4.08
CA VAL A 159 -5.24 3.66 -2.66
C VAL A 159 -3.85 3.48 -2.05
N VAL A 160 -3.18 2.35 -2.30
CA VAL A 160 -1.84 2.12 -1.77
C VAL A 160 -0.80 3.07 -2.40
N GLU A 161 -0.88 3.30 -3.71
CA GLU A 161 0.04 4.17 -4.47
C GLU A 161 -0.04 5.65 -4.03
N MET A 162 -1.21 6.10 -3.61
CA MET A 162 -1.41 7.49 -3.17
C MET A 162 -1.12 7.72 -1.69
N MET A 163 -1.00 6.67 -0.89
CA MET A 163 -0.74 6.77 0.56
C MET A 163 0.51 7.62 0.88
N PRO A 164 1.66 7.48 0.19
CA PRO A 164 2.86 8.30 0.45
C PRO A 164 2.63 9.80 0.36
N ARG A 165 1.70 10.23 -0.49
CA ARG A 165 1.37 11.65 -0.63
C ARG A 165 0.78 12.23 0.67
N TYR A 166 -0.01 11.44 1.39
CA TYR A 166 -0.69 11.85 2.62
C TYR A 166 0.13 11.58 3.88
N THR A 167 1.09 10.68 3.78
CA THR A 167 2.05 10.39 4.86
C THR A 167 3.39 11.13 4.69
N HIS A 168 3.49 12.01 3.68
CA HIS A 168 4.68 12.80 3.35
C HIS A 168 5.94 11.96 3.07
N MET A 169 5.76 10.80 2.42
CA MET A 169 6.84 9.91 2.02
C MET A 169 7.14 10.01 0.53
N GLU A 170 8.28 9.46 0.12
CA GLU A 170 8.59 9.26 -1.29
C GLU A 170 7.62 8.24 -1.90
N PRO A 171 7.35 8.33 -3.22
CA PRO A 171 6.44 7.42 -3.90
C PRO A 171 6.86 5.96 -3.76
N TYR A 172 5.89 5.08 -3.52
CA TYR A 172 6.12 3.63 -3.53
C TYR A 172 6.41 3.14 -4.95
N SER A 173 7.29 2.16 -5.07
CA SER A 173 7.48 1.41 -6.30
C SER A 173 6.87 0.01 -6.18
N PHE A 174 6.38 -0.52 -7.30
CA PHE A 174 5.67 -1.79 -7.37
C PHE A 174 6.42 -2.74 -8.29
N ARG A 175 6.82 -3.90 -7.77
CA ARG A 175 7.61 -4.89 -8.51
C ARG A 175 6.99 -6.29 -8.34
N GLN A 176 7.27 -7.20 -9.26
CA GLN A 176 6.94 -8.62 -9.12
C GLN A 176 8.26 -9.38 -8.92
N VAL A 177 8.64 -9.60 -7.67
CA VAL A 177 9.89 -10.25 -7.27
C VAL A 177 9.61 -11.60 -6.61
N SER A 178 8.76 -11.62 -5.57
CA SER A 178 8.41 -12.81 -4.81
C SER A 178 6.92 -12.86 -4.58
N LYS A 179 6.24 -13.83 -5.20
CA LYS A 179 4.79 -14.00 -5.10
C LYS A 179 4.40 -14.41 -3.69
N PRO A 180 3.50 -13.66 -3.00
CA PRO A 180 2.96 -14.11 -1.73
C PRO A 180 2.19 -15.43 -1.89
N VAL A 181 2.30 -16.32 -0.93
CA VAL A 181 1.71 -17.68 -0.98
C VAL A 181 0.18 -17.69 -1.06
N TRP A 182 -0.45 -16.62 -0.60
CA TRP A 182 -1.90 -16.43 -0.62
C TRP A 182 -2.41 -15.75 -1.90
N ALA A 183 -1.49 -15.22 -2.73
CA ALA A 183 -1.82 -14.43 -3.88
C ALA A 183 -2.29 -15.27 -5.08
N ASP A 184 -3.06 -14.64 -5.96
CA ASP A 184 -3.37 -15.12 -7.31
C ASP A 184 -2.09 -15.28 -8.15
N GLU A 185 -2.13 -16.12 -9.19
CA GLU A 185 -0.96 -16.41 -10.02
C GLU A 185 -0.48 -15.20 -10.85
N VAL A 186 -1.36 -14.27 -11.17
CA VAL A 186 -1.08 -13.16 -12.10
C VAL A 186 -1.15 -11.80 -11.41
N VAL A 187 -2.09 -11.62 -10.48
CA VAL A 187 -2.43 -10.30 -9.91
C VAL A 187 -1.80 -10.14 -8.53
N TRP A 188 -0.53 -9.78 -8.51
CA TRP A 188 0.22 -9.52 -7.28
C TRP A 188 1.38 -8.54 -7.52
N LEU A 189 1.73 -7.79 -6.49
CA LEU A 189 2.80 -6.81 -6.47
C LEU A 189 3.47 -6.80 -5.10
N ASN A 190 4.79 -6.77 -5.08
CA ASN A 190 5.56 -6.38 -3.91
C ASN A 190 5.72 -4.86 -3.92
N ILE A 191 5.70 -4.25 -2.75
CA ILE A 191 5.72 -2.80 -2.54
C ILE A 191 7.05 -2.43 -1.91
N TYR A 192 7.68 -1.40 -2.46
CA TYR A 192 8.97 -0.89 -2.01
C TYR A 192 8.91 0.62 -1.79
N LEU A 193 9.65 1.08 -0.78
CA LEU A 193 10.01 2.48 -0.61
C LEU A 193 11.52 2.61 -0.83
N GLY A 194 11.93 3.22 -1.94
CA GLY A 194 13.29 3.09 -2.43
C GLY A 194 13.62 1.64 -2.79
N GLU A 195 14.62 1.05 -2.14
CA GLU A 195 14.98 -0.37 -2.28
C GLU A 195 14.48 -1.23 -1.10
N GLU A 196 13.87 -0.62 -0.10
CA GLU A 196 13.33 -1.33 1.06
C GLU A 196 11.99 -1.98 0.71
N TYR A 197 11.88 -3.30 0.90
CA TYR A 197 10.62 -4.02 0.79
C TYR A 197 9.75 -3.72 2.02
N ILE A 198 8.54 -3.23 1.78
CA ILE A 198 7.62 -2.82 2.83
C ILE A 198 6.31 -3.60 2.85
N GLY A 199 6.03 -4.42 1.87
CA GLY A 199 4.81 -5.23 1.88
C GLY A 199 4.32 -5.68 0.52
N ASP A 200 3.05 -6.13 0.49
CA ASP A 200 2.42 -6.75 -0.66
C ASP A 200 1.03 -6.20 -0.94
N LEU A 201 0.64 -6.25 -2.22
CA LEU A 201 -0.72 -6.02 -2.71
C LEU A 201 -1.05 -7.14 -3.72
N ALA A 202 -2.10 -7.91 -3.48
CA ALA A 202 -2.49 -8.97 -4.41
C ALA A 202 -3.97 -9.32 -4.35
N LEU A 203 -4.47 -9.90 -5.43
CA LEU A 203 -5.74 -10.61 -5.45
C LEU A 203 -5.59 -11.91 -4.64
N LEU A 204 -6.56 -12.18 -3.78
CA LEU A 204 -6.61 -13.43 -3.05
C LEU A 204 -6.87 -14.59 -4.03
N SER A 205 -6.04 -15.61 -4.00
CA SER A 205 -6.21 -16.77 -4.89
C SER A 205 -7.52 -17.50 -4.60
N LYS A 206 -8.12 -18.09 -5.61
CA LYS A 206 -9.37 -18.87 -5.45
C LYS A 206 -9.22 -20.00 -4.44
N ARG A 207 -8.06 -20.66 -4.42
CA ARG A 207 -7.76 -21.73 -3.46
C ARG A 207 -7.86 -21.22 -2.02
N VAL A 208 -7.21 -20.08 -1.75
CA VAL A 208 -7.19 -19.47 -0.41
C VAL A 208 -8.57 -18.90 -0.06
N SER A 209 -9.26 -18.24 -1.00
CA SER A 209 -10.66 -17.78 -0.79
C SER A 209 -11.57 -18.91 -0.33
N MET A 210 -11.55 -20.05 -1.02
CA MET A 210 -12.37 -21.21 -0.65
C MET A 210 -11.98 -21.78 0.72
N ALA A 211 -10.68 -21.85 1.02
CA ALA A 211 -10.20 -22.31 2.33
C ALA A 211 -10.64 -21.37 3.47
N CYS A 212 -10.73 -20.07 3.21
CA CYS A 212 -11.27 -19.08 4.13
C CYS A 212 -12.81 -19.00 4.17
N GLY A 213 -13.51 -19.80 3.38
CA GLY A 213 -14.98 -19.76 3.30
C GLY A 213 -15.53 -18.57 2.50
N ILE A 214 -14.70 -17.83 1.78
CA ILE A 214 -15.07 -16.71 0.91
C ILE A 214 -15.48 -17.26 -0.46
N LYS A 215 -16.71 -17.02 -0.91
CA LYS A 215 -17.28 -17.73 -2.06
C LYS A 215 -17.72 -16.83 -3.21
N ASN A 216 -18.32 -15.69 -2.91
CA ASN A 216 -19.11 -14.90 -3.87
C ASN A 216 -18.45 -13.58 -4.25
N VAL A 217 -17.26 -13.30 -3.75
CA VAL A 217 -16.58 -12.01 -3.93
C VAL A 217 -15.12 -12.20 -4.36
N ASN A 218 -14.59 -11.20 -5.05
CA ASN A 218 -13.18 -11.04 -5.28
C ASN A 218 -12.60 -10.17 -4.18
N VAL A 219 -11.41 -10.50 -3.68
CA VAL A 219 -10.77 -9.80 -2.57
C VAL A 219 -9.36 -9.39 -2.96
N MET A 220 -9.10 -8.08 -3.01
CA MET A 220 -7.74 -7.55 -3.07
C MET A 220 -7.27 -7.27 -1.65
N LEU A 221 -6.12 -7.82 -1.28
CA LEU A 221 -5.48 -7.62 0.02
C LEU A 221 -4.20 -6.82 -0.14
N PHE A 222 -3.93 -5.95 0.82
CA PHE A 222 -2.60 -5.39 1.01
C PHE A 222 -2.18 -5.49 2.48
N GLN A 223 -0.88 -5.58 2.72
CA GLN A 223 -0.28 -5.44 4.05
C GLN A 223 1.06 -4.73 3.92
N LEU A 224 1.28 -3.71 4.75
CA LEU A 224 2.53 -2.96 4.83
C LEU A 224 3.09 -3.03 6.25
N ASP A 225 4.40 -3.14 6.35
CA ASP A 225 5.14 -2.97 7.61
C ASP A 225 5.23 -1.48 7.93
N GLN A 226 4.42 -1.01 8.86
CA GLN A 226 4.35 0.40 9.24
C GLN A 226 5.63 0.84 9.96
N ASP A 227 6.24 -0.03 10.77
CA ASP A 227 7.45 0.30 11.50
C ASP A 227 8.66 0.48 10.56
N ALA A 228 8.68 -0.23 9.44
CA ALA A 228 9.68 -0.03 8.40
C ALA A 228 9.60 1.35 7.74
N LEU A 229 8.46 2.02 7.80
CA LEU A 229 8.26 3.36 7.24
C LEU A 229 8.79 4.48 8.14
N ILE A 230 8.86 4.27 9.46
CA ILE A 230 9.22 5.31 10.45
C ILE A 230 10.62 5.90 10.21
N PRO A 231 11.70 5.10 10.01
CA PRO A 231 13.05 5.62 9.81
C PRO A 231 13.25 6.24 8.43
N LEU A 232 12.33 6.02 7.49
CA LEU A 232 12.44 6.51 6.14
C LEU A 232 12.01 7.98 6.10
N ARG A 233 12.86 8.83 5.57
CA ARG A 233 12.65 10.28 5.58
C ARG A 233 11.36 10.65 4.88
N SER A 234 10.60 11.53 5.51
CA SER A 234 9.47 12.17 4.87
C SER A 234 9.93 13.04 3.70
N ARG A 235 9.11 13.10 2.66
CA ARG A 235 9.33 13.97 1.52
C ARG A 235 9.34 15.44 1.97
N THR A 236 10.41 16.15 1.64
CA THR A 236 10.49 17.59 1.87
C THR A 236 9.61 18.31 0.86
N ASN A 237 8.57 18.99 1.34
CA ASN A 237 7.77 19.87 0.50
C ASN A 237 8.54 21.15 0.26
N SER A 238 8.94 21.40 -1.00
CA SER A 238 9.55 22.66 -1.42
C SER A 238 8.54 23.47 -2.21
N PHE A 239 8.46 24.77 -1.92
CA PHE A 239 7.70 25.68 -2.75
C PHE A 239 8.32 25.76 -4.13
N ARG A 240 7.48 25.66 -5.17
CA ARG A 240 7.85 25.96 -6.55
C ARG A 240 6.93 27.05 -7.04
N HIS A 241 7.50 28.08 -7.67
CA HIS A 241 6.71 29.10 -8.35
C HIS A 241 5.79 28.44 -9.37
N LEU A 242 4.55 28.92 -9.44
CA LEU A 242 3.66 28.56 -10.53
C LEU A 242 4.27 29.01 -11.85
N ALA A 243 4.10 28.20 -12.89
CA ALA A 243 4.56 28.59 -14.22
C ALA A 243 3.74 29.82 -14.69
N GLU A 244 4.45 30.84 -15.09
CA GLU A 244 3.82 32.08 -15.66
C GLU A 244 3.24 31.81 -17.05
N TYR A 245 3.82 30.86 -17.78
CA TYR A 245 3.39 30.47 -19.12
C TYR A 245 2.62 29.14 -19.09
N PRO A 246 1.61 28.96 -19.95
CA PRO A 246 0.80 27.76 -19.95
C PRO A 246 1.61 26.51 -20.35
N MET A 247 1.42 25.42 -19.63
CA MET A 247 1.89 24.10 -20.04
C MET A 247 0.90 23.48 -21.01
N THR A 248 1.40 22.72 -21.97
CA THR A 248 0.61 22.02 -22.97
C THR A 248 0.67 20.53 -22.73
N ASP A 249 -0.49 19.89 -22.69
CA ASP A 249 -0.60 18.45 -22.71
C ASP A 249 -0.59 17.92 -24.14
N TYR A 250 0.34 17.01 -24.44
CA TYR A 250 0.53 16.44 -25.77
C TYR A 250 0.43 14.91 -25.69
N ASP A 251 -0.59 14.34 -26.32
CA ASP A 251 -0.85 12.89 -26.28
C ASP A 251 -0.10 12.19 -27.41
N ILE A 252 0.65 11.14 -27.06
CA ILE A 252 1.32 10.25 -28.00
C ILE A 252 0.76 8.84 -27.88
N SER A 253 0.33 8.26 -28.98
CA SER A 253 -0.13 6.88 -29.05
C SER A 253 0.96 5.98 -29.62
N LEU A 254 1.40 5.02 -28.83
CA LEU A 254 2.54 4.15 -29.09
C LEU A 254 2.07 2.72 -29.38
N LEU A 255 2.57 2.11 -30.42
CA LEU A 255 2.46 0.68 -30.65
C LEU A 255 3.67 0.00 -29.99
N LEU A 256 3.41 -0.89 -29.04
CA LEU A 256 4.42 -1.56 -28.20
C LEU A 256 4.14 -3.05 -28.14
N ASP A 257 5.17 -3.84 -27.78
CA ASP A 257 4.98 -5.23 -27.36
C ASP A 257 4.00 -5.31 -26.19
N GLY A 258 3.11 -6.30 -26.19
CA GLY A 258 2.10 -6.50 -25.18
C GLY A 258 2.64 -6.67 -23.75
N GLN A 259 3.91 -7.07 -23.60
CA GLN A 259 4.56 -7.28 -22.30
C GLN A 259 5.18 -6.02 -21.72
N VAL A 260 5.41 -4.97 -22.51
CA VAL A 260 6.02 -3.71 -22.02
C VAL A 260 5.07 -3.06 -21.01
N LYS A 261 5.54 -2.86 -19.78
CA LYS A 261 4.72 -2.23 -18.72
C LYS A 261 4.77 -0.71 -18.84
N TRP A 262 3.66 -0.04 -18.43
CA TRP A 262 3.62 1.42 -18.34
C TRP A 262 4.76 1.95 -17.43
N ALA A 263 5.06 1.27 -16.34
CA ALA A 263 6.13 1.66 -15.42
C ALA A 263 7.49 1.81 -16.13
N ASP A 264 7.81 0.90 -17.05
CA ASP A 264 9.06 0.94 -17.81
C ASP A 264 9.09 2.10 -18.80
N VAL A 265 7.93 2.40 -19.43
CA VAL A 265 7.74 3.55 -20.32
C VAL A 265 7.88 4.85 -19.53
N ALA A 266 7.17 4.99 -18.40
CA ALA A 266 7.22 6.16 -17.54
C ALA A 266 8.63 6.42 -16.99
N GLN A 267 9.32 5.38 -16.53
CA GLN A 267 10.71 5.48 -16.08
C GLN A 267 11.65 5.95 -17.20
N THR A 268 11.42 5.46 -18.41
CA THR A 268 12.23 5.86 -19.57
C THR A 268 12.02 7.32 -19.92
N ILE A 269 10.76 7.79 -19.89
CA ILE A 269 10.42 9.20 -20.14
C ILE A 269 11.00 10.08 -19.03
N GLY A 270 10.83 9.70 -17.76
CA GLY A 270 11.37 10.44 -16.60
C GLY A 270 12.90 10.54 -16.58
N GLY A 271 13.60 9.61 -17.24
CA GLY A 271 15.05 9.64 -17.41
C GLY A 271 15.53 10.55 -18.57
N ILE A 272 14.62 11.26 -19.27
CA ILE A 272 14.96 12.22 -20.33
C ILE A 272 15.27 13.57 -19.68
N LYS A 273 16.51 14.00 -19.79
CA LYS A 273 16.96 15.32 -19.33
C LYS A 273 16.57 16.38 -20.36
N ASN A 274 15.33 16.81 -20.35
CA ASN A 274 14.84 17.92 -21.18
C ASN A 274 14.10 18.92 -20.26
N PRO A 275 14.52 20.19 -20.15
CA PRO A 275 13.92 21.18 -19.26
C PRO A 275 12.46 21.54 -19.64
N LEU A 276 12.06 21.27 -20.88
CA LEU A 276 10.69 21.51 -21.36
C LEU A 276 9.73 20.35 -21.08
N LEU A 277 10.25 19.15 -20.70
CA LEU A 277 9.43 17.99 -20.39
C LEU A 277 9.23 17.88 -18.89
N HIS A 278 8.03 18.20 -18.40
CA HIS A 278 7.70 18.24 -16.97
C HIS A 278 7.16 16.92 -16.44
N GLY A 279 6.63 16.05 -17.32
CA GLY A 279 6.11 14.75 -16.89
C GLY A 279 5.43 13.96 -17.99
N ALA A 280 5.07 12.73 -17.64
CA ALA A 280 4.24 11.87 -18.45
C ALA A 280 3.17 11.19 -17.60
N ALA A 281 1.96 11.08 -18.13
CA ALA A 281 0.84 10.37 -17.50
C ALA A 281 0.29 9.28 -18.42
N PHE A 282 -0.19 8.20 -17.83
CA PHE A 282 -0.94 7.18 -18.54
C PHE A 282 -2.32 7.71 -18.92
N VAL A 283 -2.72 7.53 -20.18
CA VAL A 283 -4.06 7.88 -20.65
C VAL A 283 -4.88 6.65 -20.91
N ASP A 284 -4.41 5.75 -21.78
CA ASP A 284 -5.16 4.58 -22.19
C ASP A 284 -4.26 3.44 -22.71
N GLU A 285 -4.77 2.21 -22.62
CA GLU A 285 -4.18 1.03 -23.23
C GLU A 285 -5.27 0.28 -24.01
N TYR A 286 -5.04 0.06 -25.31
CA TYR A 286 -5.95 -0.65 -26.17
C TYR A 286 -5.33 -1.91 -26.74
N ARG A 287 -6.09 -3.02 -26.62
CA ARG A 287 -5.78 -4.31 -27.22
C ARG A 287 -7.01 -4.76 -28.01
N GLY A 288 -6.94 -4.81 -29.30
CA GLY A 288 -8.09 -5.20 -30.12
C GLY A 288 -7.76 -5.30 -31.60
N LYS A 289 -8.76 -5.48 -32.43
CA LYS A 289 -8.64 -5.81 -33.87
C LYS A 289 -7.76 -4.86 -34.70
N GLN A 290 -7.55 -3.63 -34.23
CA GLN A 290 -6.72 -2.63 -34.92
C GLN A 290 -5.25 -2.62 -34.45
N VAL A 291 -4.87 -3.57 -33.62
CA VAL A 291 -3.49 -3.69 -33.10
C VAL A 291 -2.98 -5.07 -33.50
N PRO A 292 -1.77 -5.20 -34.06
CA PRO A 292 -1.20 -6.50 -34.41
C PRO A 292 -1.16 -7.46 -33.22
N GLU A 293 -1.27 -8.76 -33.52
CA GLU A 293 -1.20 -9.81 -32.50
C GLU A 293 0.12 -9.72 -31.73
N GLY A 294 0.07 -9.86 -30.39
CA GLY A 294 1.22 -9.71 -29.51
C GLY A 294 1.57 -8.27 -29.16
N LYS A 295 0.99 -7.27 -29.81
CA LYS A 295 1.21 -5.85 -29.52
C LYS A 295 0.04 -5.21 -28.78
N LYS A 296 0.28 -4.00 -28.29
CA LYS A 296 -0.72 -3.11 -27.69
C LYS A 296 -0.51 -1.67 -28.11
N SER A 297 -1.59 -0.89 -28.14
CA SER A 297 -1.53 0.56 -28.27
C SER A 297 -1.58 1.16 -26.86
N LEU A 298 -0.60 1.99 -26.54
CA LEU A 298 -0.51 2.70 -25.26
C LEU A 298 -0.47 4.22 -25.54
N THR A 299 -1.39 4.96 -24.94
CA THR A 299 -1.41 6.41 -25.04
C THR A 299 -0.82 7.04 -23.79
N ALA A 300 0.22 7.83 -23.96
CA ALA A 300 0.85 8.62 -22.93
C ALA A 300 0.61 10.12 -23.18
N ARG A 301 0.30 10.84 -22.13
CA ARG A 301 0.20 12.30 -22.10
C ARG A 301 1.51 12.88 -21.61
N LEU A 302 2.14 13.70 -22.41
CA LEU A 302 3.33 14.45 -22.06
C LEU A 302 2.91 15.86 -21.63
N THR A 303 3.37 16.32 -20.48
CA THR A 303 3.22 17.72 -20.06
C THR A 303 4.47 18.47 -20.43
N ILE A 304 4.34 19.41 -21.39
CA ILE A 304 5.44 20.15 -22.01
C ILE A 304 5.23 21.63 -21.79
N GLY A 305 6.26 22.35 -21.36
CA GLY A 305 6.17 23.80 -21.12
C GLY A 305 7.53 24.44 -20.88
N SER A 306 7.56 25.77 -20.83
CA SER A 306 8.73 26.57 -20.49
C SER A 306 8.40 27.56 -19.38
N ALA A 307 9.37 27.83 -18.50
CA ALA A 307 9.24 28.90 -17.51
C ALA A 307 9.45 30.29 -18.09
N GLU A 308 9.96 30.42 -19.32
CA GLU A 308 10.41 31.68 -19.88
C GLU A 308 9.49 32.20 -21.01
N LYS A 309 8.75 31.32 -21.70
CA LYS A 309 7.91 31.69 -22.85
C LYS A 309 6.83 30.64 -23.14
N THR A 310 5.80 31.02 -23.85
CA THR A 310 4.86 30.11 -24.50
C THR A 310 5.57 29.39 -25.66
N LEU A 311 5.47 28.04 -25.67
CA LEU A 311 6.09 27.23 -26.71
C LEU A 311 5.27 27.22 -27.99
N THR A 312 5.94 27.18 -29.13
CA THR A 312 5.34 26.96 -30.44
C THR A 312 5.02 25.47 -30.65
N SER A 313 4.10 25.16 -31.57
CA SER A 313 3.78 23.79 -31.95
C SER A 313 5.01 22.98 -32.38
N ALA A 314 5.92 23.64 -33.12
CA ALA A 314 7.16 22.98 -33.57
C ALA A 314 8.10 22.59 -32.41
N GLU A 315 8.23 23.44 -31.40
CA GLU A 315 9.03 23.14 -30.18
C GLU A 315 8.42 22.01 -29.38
N ILE A 316 7.08 21.95 -29.26
CA ILE A 316 6.36 20.87 -28.60
C ILE A 316 6.58 19.52 -29.33
N GLU A 317 6.45 19.54 -30.66
CA GLU A 317 6.69 18.36 -31.51
C GLU A 317 8.14 17.88 -31.43
N GLU A 318 9.11 18.78 -31.33
CA GLU A 318 10.52 18.42 -31.16
C GLU A 318 10.75 17.64 -29.86
N VAL A 319 10.16 18.11 -28.74
CA VAL A 319 10.21 17.42 -27.46
C VAL A 319 9.55 16.05 -27.58
N ALA A 320 8.34 15.96 -28.12
CA ALA A 320 7.63 14.70 -28.32
C ALA A 320 8.43 13.72 -29.19
N ASN A 321 9.05 14.18 -30.28
CA ASN A 321 9.90 13.37 -31.15
C ASN A 321 11.16 12.86 -30.43
N SER A 322 11.73 13.64 -29.50
CA SER A 322 12.86 13.19 -28.69
C SER A 322 12.45 12.04 -27.75
N VAL A 323 11.26 12.11 -27.17
CA VAL A 323 10.66 11.04 -26.36
C VAL A 323 10.43 9.79 -27.21
N LEU A 324 9.80 9.94 -28.38
CA LEU A 324 9.53 8.85 -29.30
C LEU A 324 10.82 8.13 -29.73
N LYS A 325 11.87 8.87 -30.10
CA LYS A 325 13.19 8.27 -30.45
C LYS A 325 13.76 7.42 -29.32
N LYS A 326 13.62 7.88 -28.07
CA LYS A 326 14.13 7.12 -26.90
C LYS A 326 13.32 5.86 -26.63
N LEU A 327 12.00 5.94 -26.76
CA LEU A 327 11.10 4.80 -26.61
C LEU A 327 11.26 3.78 -27.74
N ALA A 328 11.42 4.25 -28.98
CA ALA A 328 11.72 3.38 -30.12
C ALA A 328 13.03 2.62 -29.91
N LYS A 329 14.09 3.29 -29.45
CA LYS A 329 15.38 2.66 -29.17
C LYS A 329 15.31 1.60 -28.08
N ARG A 330 14.50 1.81 -27.04
CA ARG A 330 14.46 0.91 -25.86
C ARG A 330 13.45 -0.23 -26.03
N PHE A 331 12.29 0.04 -26.62
CA PHE A 331 11.16 -0.90 -26.68
C PHE A 331 10.68 -1.21 -28.09
N GLY A 332 11.34 -0.69 -29.12
CA GLY A 332 10.83 -0.79 -30.50
C GLY A 332 9.48 -0.10 -30.68
N ALA A 333 9.24 0.98 -29.93
CA ALA A 333 7.98 1.72 -29.99
C ALA A 333 7.81 2.39 -31.36
N GLU A 334 6.62 2.25 -31.95
CA GLU A 334 6.23 2.92 -33.19
C GLU A 334 5.07 3.87 -32.88
N LEU A 335 5.06 5.05 -33.53
CA LEU A 335 3.90 5.94 -33.43
C LEU A 335 2.70 5.29 -34.14
N ARG A 336 1.58 5.16 -33.46
CA ARG A 336 0.35 4.67 -34.09
C ARG A 336 -0.20 5.77 -35.01
N SER A 337 -0.13 5.57 -36.33
CA SER A 337 -0.90 6.37 -37.30
C SER A 337 -2.39 6.13 -37.11
N ARG A 338 -3.18 7.21 -37.20
CA ARG A 338 -4.65 7.14 -37.15
C ARG A 338 -5.23 6.33 -38.28
#